data_24a103b163068fbe7973dd9c8e679873
#
_entry.id   24a103b163068fbe7973dd9c8e679873
#
_cell.length_a   1.000
_cell.length_b   1.000
_cell.length_c   1.000
_cell.angle_alpha   90.00
_cell.angle_beta   90.00
_cell.angle_gamma   90.00
#
_symmetry.space_group_name_H-M   'P 1'
#
loop_
_entity.id
_entity.type
_entity.pdbx_description
1 polymer ?
#
loop_
_entity_poly.entity_id
_entity_poly.type
_entity_poly.pdbx_seq_one_letter_code
_entity_poly.pdbx_strand_id
1 'polypeptide(L)'
;MSKYLKFFLGILYIIILTVFLYYVFSYIEIRRLNDFAYYKELQSNLNYYVNSNNFINLIYFFVFCIIWVFMLGFASPILIISGILFGKWIGTFATTISISIGALILYIFAGLFFSDLVQRILNKKFSKYIHLFKENEFIYFFAFRLSGGLGIPFFLQNLLPIIFKMNKSNYFFASLFGFIPHVFIWNTVGDGLSKYVEKSESFSLFKLFFSPEIYTPIIMFLALILSSFVIKKKFFNVKNK
;
A
#
# COMPACT_ATOMS: atom_id res chain seq x y z
N MET A 1 -16.09 25.21 -0.76
CA MET A 1 -16.59 24.55 0.47
C MET A 1 -16.43 25.50 1.64
N SER A 2 -17.45 25.69 2.49
CA SER A 2 -17.39 26.63 3.63
C SER A 2 -16.33 26.17 4.66
N LYS A 3 -15.74 27.11 5.41
CA LYS A 3 -14.74 26.81 6.44
C LYS A 3 -15.31 25.90 7.54
N TYR A 4 -16.58 26.10 7.90
CA TYR A 4 -17.29 25.28 8.88
C TYR A 4 -17.49 23.82 8.41
N LEU A 5 -17.83 23.62 7.14
CA LEU A 5 -18.00 22.28 6.58
C LEU A 5 -16.66 21.52 6.52
N LYS A 6 -15.57 22.19 6.15
CA LYS A 6 -14.21 21.60 6.22
C LYS A 6 -13.90 21.14 7.65
N PHE A 7 -14.11 22.01 8.64
CA PHE A 7 -13.83 21.71 10.04
C PHE A 7 -14.66 20.54 10.54
N PHE A 8 -15.96 20.52 10.26
CA PHE A 8 -16.86 19.42 10.63
C PHE A 8 -16.42 18.08 10.01
N LEU A 9 -16.14 18.05 8.71
CA LEU A 9 -15.66 16.84 8.01
C LEU A 9 -14.31 16.35 8.55
N GLY A 10 -13.41 17.26 8.93
CA GLY A 10 -12.14 16.92 9.55
C GLY A 10 -12.30 16.24 10.92
N ILE A 11 -13.17 16.79 11.77
CA ILE A 11 -13.48 16.19 13.07
C ILE A 11 -14.15 14.82 12.89
N LEU A 12 -15.15 14.73 11.99
CA LEU A 12 -15.83 13.47 11.71
C LEU A 12 -14.84 12.39 11.23
N TYR A 13 -13.91 12.76 10.35
CA TYR A 13 -12.85 11.84 9.88
C TYR A 13 -11.98 11.35 11.04
N ILE A 14 -11.55 12.24 11.96
CA ILE A 14 -10.73 11.86 13.11
C ILE A 14 -11.48 10.92 14.04
N ILE A 15 -12.78 11.18 14.28
CA ILE A 15 -13.63 10.30 15.12
C ILE A 15 -13.72 8.92 14.48
N ILE A 16 -14.06 8.84 13.19
CA ILE A 16 -14.18 7.58 12.46
C ILE A 16 -12.84 6.84 12.46
N LEU A 17 -11.72 7.53 12.21
CA LEU A 17 -10.38 6.97 12.26
C LEU A 17 -10.05 6.38 13.64
N THR A 18 -10.35 7.10 14.71
CA THR A 18 -10.11 6.63 16.09
C THR A 18 -10.92 5.38 16.40
N VAL A 19 -12.20 5.37 16.05
CA VAL A 19 -13.08 4.21 16.22
C VAL A 19 -12.60 3.03 15.40
N PHE A 20 -12.23 3.26 14.12
CA PHE A 20 -11.70 2.22 13.24
C PHE A 20 -10.43 1.59 13.80
N LEU A 21 -9.46 2.40 14.23
CA LEU A 21 -8.22 1.90 14.82
C LEU A 21 -8.48 1.13 16.13
N TYR A 22 -9.36 1.63 16.98
CA TYR A 22 -9.76 0.93 18.20
C TYR A 22 -10.29 -0.48 17.89
N TYR A 23 -11.21 -0.61 16.93
CA TYR A 23 -11.74 -1.92 16.53
C TYR A 23 -10.64 -2.81 15.94
N VAL A 24 -9.82 -2.32 15.02
CA VAL A 24 -8.75 -3.11 14.42
C VAL A 24 -7.79 -3.65 15.48
N PHE A 25 -7.37 -2.82 16.43
CA PHE A 25 -6.44 -3.25 17.48
C PHE A 25 -7.10 -4.11 18.56
N SER A 26 -8.41 -4.00 18.78
CA SER A 26 -9.12 -4.83 19.76
C SER A 26 -9.22 -6.31 19.37
N TYR A 27 -9.15 -6.62 18.08
CA TYR A 27 -9.15 -8.01 17.57
C TYR A 27 -7.77 -8.67 17.55
N ILE A 28 -6.69 -7.92 17.79
CA ILE A 28 -5.33 -8.47 17.78
C ILE A 28 -4.98 -8.97 19.18
N GLU A 29 -4.94 -10.28 19.37
CA GLU A 29 -4.50 -10.91 20.62
C GLU A 29 -2.97 -10.87 20.72
N ILE A 30 -2.42 -9.71 21.11
CA ILE A 30 -0.97 -9.47 21.19
C ILE A 30 -0.24 -10.55 22.03
N ARG A 31 -0.90 -11.09 23.06
CA ARG A 31 -0.32 -12.12 23.95
C ARG A 31 -0.08 -13.46 23.26
N ARG A 32 -0.81 -13.76 22.18
CA ARG A 32 -0.73 -15.02 21.43
C ARG A 32 0.15 -14.93 20.18
N LEU A 33 0.75 -13.76 19.91
CA LEU A 33 1.60 -13.57 18.73
C LEU A 33 2.86 -14.44 18.68
N ASN A 34 3.28 -15.02 19.81
CA ASN A 34 4.40 -15.96 19.89
C ASN A 34 3.97 -17.44 19.82
N ASP A 35 2.67 -17.72 19.72
CA ASP A 35 2.14 -19.07 19.70
C ASP A 35 1.92 -19.56 18.26
N PHE A 36 2.68 -20.55 17.84
CA PHE A 36 2.57 -21.12 16.49
C PHE A 36 1.22 -21.84 16.27
N ALA A 37 0.67 -22.48 17.31
CA ALA A 37 -0.64 -23.11 17.22
C ALA A 37 -1.75 -22.08 16.91
N TYR A 38 -1.64 -20.88 17.46
CA TYR A 38 -2.54 -19.77 17.15
C TYR A 38 -2.50 -19.36 15.67
N TYR A 39 -1.32 -19.28 15.06
CA TYR A 39 -1.22 -19.00 13.63
C TYR A 39 -1.81 -20.09 12.76
N LYS A 40 -1.66 -21.35 13.16
CA LYS A 40 -2.22 -22.50 12.45
C LYS A 40 -3.75 -22.53 12.56
N GLU A 41 -4.28 -22.23 13.75
CA GLU A 41 -5.72 -22.06 13.98
C GLU A 41 -6.30 -20.89 13.15
N LEU A 42 -5.65 -19.72 13.17
CA LEU A 42 -6.05 -18.58 12.35
C LEU A 42 -6.05 -18.92 10.86
N GLN A 43 -5.01 -19.58 10.37
CA GLN A 43 -4.91 -19.97 8.97
C GLN A 43 -6.01 -20.97 8.58
N SER A 44 -6.28 -21.98 9.41
CA SER A 44 -7.35 -22.95 9.12
C SER A 44 -8.72 -22.29 9.08
N ASN A 45 -9.01 -21.39 10.02
CA ASN A 45 -10.24 -20.63 10.06
C ASN A 45 -10.37 -19.71 8.83
N LEU A 46 -9.31 -18.97 8.46
CA LEU A 46 -9.29 -18.12 7.29
C LEU A 46 -9.48 -18.92 5.99
N ASN A 47 -8.81 -20.05 5.85
CA ASN A 47 -8.98 -20.94 4.69
C ASN A 47 -10.41 -21.48 4.59
N TYR A 48 -11.03 -21.84 5.73
CA TYR A 48 -12.43 -22.23 5.74
C TYR A 48 -13.37 -21.13 5.24
N TYR A 49 -13.22 -19.91 5.75
CA TYR A 49 -14.03 -18.76 5.32
C TYR A 49 -13.77 -18.39 3.84
N VAL A 50 -12.52 -18.35 3.42
CA VAL A 50 -12.18 -18.02 2.02
C VAL A 50 -12.73 -19.06 1.06
N ASN A 51 -12.63 -20.36 1.37
CA ASN A 51 -13.09 -21.44 0.49
C ASN A 51 -14.60 -21.59 0.47
N SER A 52 -15.33 -21.18 1.51
CA SER A 52 -16.79 -21.28 1.57
C SER A 52 -17.51 -20.37 0.56
N ASN A 53 -16.95 -19.16 0.29
CA ASN A 53 -17.52 -18.20 -0.67
C ASN A 53 -16.44 -17.25 -1.21
N ASN A 54 -15.52 -17.81 -2.00
CA ASN A 54 -14.29 -17.12 -2.45
C ASN A 54 -14.55 -15.74 -3.10
N PHE A 55 -15.62 -15.62 -3.88
CA PHE A 55 -15.95 -14.37 -4.57
C PHE A 55 -16.47 -13.28 -3.61
N ILE A 56 -17.36 -13.65 -2.68
CA ILE A 56 -17.94 -12.70 -1.71
C ILE A 56 -16.84 -12.22 -0.75
N ASN A 57 -15.99 -13.12 -0.27
CA ASN A 57 -14.90 -12.79 0.63
C ASN A 57 -13.85 -11.90 -0.05
N LEU A 58 -13.60 -12.10 -1.36
CA LEU A 58 -12.77 -11.22 -2.16
C LEU A 58 -13.35 -9.79 -2.24
N ILE A 59 -14.68 -9.67 -2.39
CA ILE A 59 -15.36 -8.35 -2.40
C ILE A 59 -15.23 -7.68 -1.03
N TYR A 60 -15.47 -8.40 0.07
CA TYR A 60 -15.30 -7.83 1.42
C TYR A 60 -13.88 -7.36 1.67
N PHE A 61 -12.90 -8.18 1.29
CA PHE A 61 -11.49 -7.80 1.39
C PHE A 61 -11.17 -6.57 0.52
N PHE A 62 -11.70 -6.51 -0.70
CA PHE A 62 -11.51 -5.40 -1.60
C PHE A 62 -12.01 -4.08 -1.00
N VAL A 63 -13.25 -4.09 -0.47
CA VAL A 63 -13.84 -2.92 0.20
C VAL A 63 -13.05 -2.56 1.46
N PHE A 64 -12.65 -3.55 2.25
CA PHE A 64 -11.81 -3.34 3.42
C PHE A 64 -10.49 -2.65 3.08
N CYS A 65 -9.80 -3.07 2.02
CA CYS A 65 -8.55 -2.44 1.57
C CYS A 65 -8.75 -0.97 1.18
N ILE A 66 -9.85 -0.63 0.51
CA ILE A 66 -10.18 0.75 0.16
C ILE A 66 -10.33 1.60 1.42
N ILE A 67 -11.12 1.12 2.39
CA ILE A 67 -11.37 1.80 3.67
C ILE A 67 -10.06 1.93 4.46
N TRP A 68 -9.28 0.87 4.53
CA TRP A 68 -8.00 0.85 5.23
C TRP A 68 -7.04 1.92 4.72
N VAL A 69 -6.86 2.01 3.39
CA VAL A 69 -5.98 3.03 2.80
C VAL A 69 -6.54 4.43 3.00
N PHE A 70 -7.85 4.60 2.88
CA PHE A 70 -8.51 5.88 3.16
C PHE A 70 -8.30 6.31 4.61
N MET A 71 -8.29 5.39 5.58
CA MET A 71 -8.02 5.65 7.00
C MET A 71 -6.52 5.76 7.34
N LEU A 72 -5.66 6.05 6.36
CA LEU A 72 -4.21 6.19 6.53
C LEU A 72 -3.51 4.93 7.05
N GLY A 73 -4.07 3.75 6.77
CA GLY A 73 -3.48 2.48 7.17
C GLY A 73 -2.12 2.23 6.53
N PHE A 74 -1.34 1.36 7.16
CA PHE A 74 -0.09 0.89 6.59
C PHE A 74 -0.37 -0.12 5.47
N ALA A 75 0.36 -0.05 4.33
CA ALA A 75 0.11 -0.95 3.22
C ALA A 75 0.58 -2.39 3.52
N SER A 76 1.74 -2.57 4.16
CA SER A 76 2.39 -3.87 4.33
C SER A 76 1.51 -4.97 4.95
N PRO A 77 0.75 -4.75 6.04
CA PRO A 77 -0.11 -5.79 6.59
C PRO A 77 -1.15 -6.29 5.60
N ILE A 78 -1.80 -5.39 4.86
CA ILE A 78 -2.81 -5.75 3.85
C ILE A 78 -2.19 -6.60 2.73
N LEU A 79 -0.99 -6.24 2.27
CA LEU A 79 -0.33 -6.94 1.19
C LEU A 79 0.00 -8.39 1.58
N ILE A 80 0.51 -8.60 2.79
CA ILE A 80 0.82 -9.94 3.30
C ILE A 80 -0.48 -10.74 3.52
N ILE A 81 -1.49 -10.15 4.16
CA ILE A 81 -2.78 -10.80 4.42
C ILE A 81 -3.45 -11.20 3.10
N SER A 82 -3.42 -10.35 2.09
CA SER A 82 -3.94 -10.66 0.77
C SER A 82 -3.28 -11.89 0.15
N GLY A 83 -1.95 -11.99 0.27
CA GLY A 83 -1.19 -13.14 -0.20
C GLY A 83 -1.53 -14.43 0.55
N ILE A 84 -1.74 -14.34 1.88
CA ILE A 84 -2.17 -15.47 2.70
C ILE A 84 -3.57 -15.96 2.30
N LEU A 85 -4.51 -15.04 2.09
CA LEU A 85 -5.92 -15.37 1.83
C LEU A 85 -6.19 -15.81 0.38
N PHE A 86 -5.63 -15.11 -0.59
CA PHE A 86 -6.00 -15.26 -2.01
C PHE A 86 -4.82 -15.68 -2.90
N GLY A 87 -3.66 -15.93 -2.30
CA GLY A 87 -2.44 -16.27 -3.02
C GLY A 87 -1.87 -15.08 -3.79
N LYS A 88 -0.71 -15.31 -4.40
CA LYS A 88 0.07 -14.24 -5.05
C LYS A 88 -0.63 -13.59 -6.25
N TRP A 89 -1.38 -14.32 -7.07
CA TRP A 89 -1.98 -13.79 -8.31
C TRP A 89 -3.28 -13.02 -8.06
N ILE A 90 -4.27 -13.68 -7.47
CA ILE A 90 -5.58 -13.07 -7.19
C ILE A 90 -5.40 -11.95 -6.16
N GLY A 91 -4.61 -12.20 -5.11
CA GLY A 91 -4.27 -11.21 -4.10
C GLY A 91 -3.64 -9.96 -4.72
N THR A 92 -2.66 -10.10 -5.62
CA THR A 92 -2.03 -8.96 -6.27
C THR A 92 -3.02 -8.15 -7.09
N PHE A 93 -3.84 -8.81 -7.90
CA PHE A 93 -4.81 -8.11 -8.74
C PHE A 93 -5.84 -7.32 -7.88
N ALA A 94 -6.47 -8.00 -6.93
CA ALA A 94 -7.47 -7.38 -6.06
C ALA A 94 -6.87 -6.24 -5.22
N THR A 95 -5.72 -6.49 -4.58
CA THR A 95 -5.10 -5.50 -3.70
C THR A 95 -4.59 -4.30 -4.49
N THR A 96 -3.96 -4.49 -5.64
CA THR A 96 -3.46 -3.37 -6.46
C THR A 96 -4.58 -2.41 -6.84
N ILE A 97 -5.72 -2.94 -7.28
CA ILE A 97 -6.86 -2.10 -7.66
C ILE A 97 -7.45 -1.40 -6.44
N SER A 98 -7.70 -2.15 -5.35
CA SER A 98 -8.34 -1.60 -4.16
C SER A 98 -7.50 -0.52 -3.47
N ILE A 99 -6.18 -0.73 -3.30
CA ILE A 99 -5.31 0.29 -2.71
C ILE A 99 -5.15 1.51 -3.61
N SER A 100 -5.21 1.35 -4.94
CA SER A 100 -5.16 2.48 -5.87
C SER A 100 -6.42 3.34 -5.80
N ILE A 101 -7.59 2.70 -5.65
CA ILE A 101 -8.88 3.39 -5.43
C ILE A 101 -8.85 4.11 -4.07
N GLY A 102 -8.45 3.40 -2.99
CA GLY A 102 -8.37 3.98 -1.65
C GLY A 102 -7.41 5.17 -1.57
N ALA A 103 -6.25 5.06 -2.23
CA ALA A 103 -5.27 6.14 -2.35
C ALA A 103 -5.83 7.35 -3.13
N LEU A 104 -6.59 7.11 -4.21
CA LEU A 104 -7.24 8.18 -4.97
C LEU A 104 -8.30 8.91 -4.14
N ILE A 105 -9.13 8.15 -3.40
CA ILE A 105 -10.16 8.74 -2.52
C ILE A 105 -9.47 9.58 -1.44
N LEU A 106 -8.41 9.07 -0.81
CA LEU A 106 -7.63 9.81 0.18
C LEU A 106 -7.00 11.08 -0.43
N TYR A 107 -6.40 10.98 -1.63
CA TYR A 107 -5.84 12.12 -2.35
C TYR A 107 -6.89 13.21 -2.59
N ILE A 108 -8.09 12.84 -3.06
CA ILE A 108 -9.18 13.79 -3.32
C ILE A 108 -9.65 14.41 -2.01
N PHE A 109 -9.91 13.59 -0.98
CA PHE A 109 -10.38 14.04 0.33
C PHE A 109 -9.38 15.00 0.97
N ALA A 110 -8.12 14.59 1.08
CA ALA A 110 -7.08 15.42 1.69
C ALA A 110 -6.82 16.72 0.89
N GLY A 111 -6.96 16.67 -0.43
CA GLY A 111 -6.87 17.85 -1.29
C GLY A 111 -7.89 18.95 -0.93
N LEU A 112 -9.07 18.58 -0.39
CA LEU A 112 -10.08 19.57 0.07
C LEU A 112 -9.59 20.40 1.27
N PHE A 113 -8.70 19.84 2.10
CA PHE A 113 -8.19 20.48 3.30
C PHE A 113 -6.85 21.17 3.07
N PHE A 114 -5.94 20.51 2.36
CA PHE A 114 -4.55 20.93 2.26
C PHE A 114 -4.22 21.81 1.06
N SER A 115 -5.13 21.92 0.06
CA SER A 115 -4.86 22.70 -1.15
C SER A 115 -4.45 24.14 -0.87
N ASP A 116 -5.13 24.82 0.07
CA ASP A 116 -4.88 26.22 0.39
C ASP A 116 -3.57 26.40 1.18
N LEU A 117 -3.28 25.48 2.11
CA LEU A 117 -2.03 25.49 2.88
C LEU A 117 -0.82 25.26 1.97
N VAL A 118 -0.95 24.28 1.10
CA VAL A 118 0.08 23.91 0.12
C VAL A 118 0.38 25.07 -0.82
N GLN A 119 -0.65 25.78 -1.31
CA GLN A 119 -0.44 26.94 -2.17
C GLN A 119 0.36 28.05 -1.49
N ARG A 120 0.11 28.30 -0.20
CA ARG A 120 0.85 29.33 0.57
C ARG A 120 2.32 28.99 0.75
N ILE A 121 2.63 27.72 0.96
CA ILE A 121 4.01 27.25 1.19
C ILE A 121 4.82 27.22 -0.10
N LEU A 122 4.19 26.85 -1.22
CA LEU A 122 4.89 26.53 -2.47
C LEU A 122 5.08 27.66 -3.45
N ASN A 123 4.29 28.73 -3.35
CA ASN A 123 4.24 29.77 -4.38
C ASN A 123 5.54 30.55 -4.62
N LYS A 124 6.57 30.44 -3.78
CA LYS A 124 7.84 31.18 -3.95
C LYS A 124 9.10 30.33 -4.16
N LYS A 125 9.17 29.13 -3.62
CA LYS A 125 10.42 28.32 -3.64
C LYS A 125 10.41 27.14 -4.63
N PHE A 126 9.25 26.63 -4.99
CA PHE A 126 9.11 25.36 -5.69
C PHE A 126 8.44 25.44 -7.07
N SER A 127 8.15 26.64 -7.58
CA SER A 127 7.46 26.84 -8.86
C SER A 127 8.13 26.10 -10.03
N LYS A 128 9.46 26.10 -10.10
CA LYS A 128 10.23 25.39 -11.14
C LYS A 128 10.00 23.86 -11.09
N TYR A 129 10.01 23.28 -9.89
CA TYR A 129 9.80 21.84 -9.72
C TYR A 129 8.35 21.43 -10.00
N ILE A 130 7.39 22.32 -9.68
CA ILE A 130 5.97 22.11 -10.01
C ILE A 130 5.78 22.07 -11.52
N HIS A 131 6.39 22.99 -12.25
CA HIS A 131 6.30 23.02 -13.71
C HIS A 131 6.89 21.75 -14.33
N LEU A 132 8.09 21.36 -13.94
CA LEU A 132 8.75 20.13 -14.44
C LEU A 132 7.91 18.89 -14.15
N PHE A 133 7.32 18.79 -12.95
CA PHE A 133 6.44 17.68 -12.61
C PHE A 133 5.19 17.66 -13.50
N LYS A 134 4.59 18.83 -13.74
CA LYS A 134 3.36 19.00 -14.53
C LYS A 134 3.51 18.57 -15.99
N GLU A 135 4.67 18.73 -16.58
CA GLU A 135 4.94 18.32 -17.96
C GLU A 135 4.79 16.80 -18.15
N ASN A 136 5.12 15.99 -17.15
CA ASN A 136 5.10 14.53 -17.22
C ASN A 136 4.67 13.89 -15.88
N GLU A 137 3.60 14.39 -15.28
CA GLU A 137 3.16 13.99 -13.93
C GLU A 137 2.89 12.47 -13.81
N PHE A 138 2.38 11.83 -14.86
CA PHE A 138 2.18 10.39 -14.88
C PHE A 138 3.52 9.64 -14.75
N ILE A 139 4.50 9.95 -15.59
CA ILE A 139 5.79 9.25 -15.63
C ILE A 139 6.55 9.43 -14.32
N TYR A 140 6.59 10.66 -13.79
CA TYR A 140 7.31 10.93 -12.54
C TYR A 140 6.65 10.22 -11.35
N PHE A 141 5.33 10.24 -11.27
CA PHE A 141 4.63 9.60 -10.18
C PHE A 141 4.62 8.06 -10.31
N PHE A 142 4.50 7.53 -11.51
CA PHE A 142 4.67 6.10 -11.80
C PHE A 142 6.06 5.62 -11.35
N ALA A 143 7.13 6.30 -11.76
CA ALA A 143 8.49 5.95 -11.35
C ALA A 143 8.68 6.04 -9.82
N PHE A 144 8.07 7.03 -9.16
CA PHE A 144 8.06 7.16 -7.71
C PHE A 144 7.36 5.97 -7.03
N ARG A 145 6.18 5.55 -7.53
CA ARG A 145 5.45 4.38 -7.02
C ARG A 145 6.21 3.08 -7.29
N LEU A 146 6.75 2.93 -8.48
CA LEU A 146 7.53 1.76 -8.88
C LEU A 146 8.76 1.55 -7.99
N SER A 147 9.42 2.63 -7.58
CA SER A 147 10.57 2.60 -6.67
C SER A 147 10.20 2.36 -5.19
N GLY A 148 8.93 2.03 -4.88
CA GLY A 148 8.46 1.86 -3.51
C GLY A 148 8.34 3.17 -2.72
N GLY A 149 8.25 4.32 -3.41
CA GLY A 149 8.11 5.64 -2.80
C GLY A 149 9.37 6.19 -2.16
N LEU A 150 10.54 5.67 -2.51
CA LEU A 150 11.87 6.14 -2.06
C LEU A 150 12.04 6.21 -0.53
N GLY A 151 11.41 5.28 0.20
CA GLY A 151 11.45 5.22 1.67
C GLY A 151 10.49 6.18 2.38
N ILE A 152 9.68 6.93 1.66
CA ILE A 152 8.65 7.78 2.25
C ILE A 152 7.51 6.89 2.78
N PRO A 153 6.98 7.14 4.01
CA PRO A 153 5.85 6.39 4.54
C PRO A 153 4.66 6.39 3.58
N PHE A 154 3.97 5.25 3.46
CA PHE A 154 2.93 5.03 2.46
C PHE A 154 1.82 6.10 2.47
N PHE A 155 1.35 6.52 3.65
CA PHE A 155 0.34 7.56 3.75
C PHE A 155 0.82 8.92 3.20
N LEU A 156 2.10 9.28 3.44
CA LEU A 156 2.69 10.50 2.89
C LEU A 156 2.85 10.43 1.38
N GLN A 157 3.19 9.26 0.83
CA GLN A 157 3.23 9.05 -0.62
C GLN A 157 1.87 9.37 -1.27
N ASN A 158 0.77 9.07 -0.58
CA ASN A 158 -0.58 9.32 -1.08
C ASN A 158 -0.95 10.82 -1.04
N LEU A 159 -0.38 11.58 -0.11
CA LEU A 159 -0.66 13.01 0.05
C LEU A 159 0.27 13.92 -0.76
N LEU A 160 1.49 13.46 -1.03
CA LEU A 160 2.52 14.25 -1.69
C LEU A 160 2.07 14.87 -3.04
N PRO A 161 1.29 14.19 -3.91
CA PRO A 161 0.82 14.77 -5.17
C PRO A 161 -0.15 15.93 -5.01
N ILE A 162 -0.72 16.17 -3.82
CA ILE A 162 -1.56 17.36 -3.54
C ILE A 162 -0.74 18.63 -3.76
N ILE A 163 0.55 18.60 -3.42
CA ILE A 163 1.50 19.67 -3.61
C ILE A 163 1.55 20.12 -5.07
N PHE A 164 1.52 19.15 -5.98
CA PHE A 164 1.61 19.40 -7.42
C PHE A 164 0.25 19.57 -8.10
N LYS A 165 -0.87 19.45 -7.36
CA LYS A 165 -2.24 19.42 -7.92
C LYS A 165 -2.33 18.46 -9.10
N MET A 166 -1.82 17.24 -8.91
CA MET A 166 -1.75 16.23 -9.94
C MET A 166 -3.13 15.88 -10.50
N ASN A 167 -3.23 15.58 -11.79
CA ASN A 167 -4.46 15.10 -12.39
C ASN A 167 -4.90 13.77 -11.77
N LYS A 168 -6.19 13.63 -11.45
CA LYS A 168 -6.75 12.45 -10.76
C LYS A 168 -6.57 11.16 -11.56
N SER A 169 -6.75 11.22 -12.88
CA SER A 169 -6.54 10.06 -13.76
C SER A 169 -5.07 9.65 -13.80
N ASN A 170 -4.15 10.60 -13.95
CA ASN A 170 -2.73 10.34 -13.91
C ASN A 170 -2.30 9.77 -12.56
N TYR A 171 -2.84 10.29 -11.44
CA TYR A 171 -2.62 9.76 -10.10
C TYR A 171 -3.05 8.30 -9.99
N PHE A 172 -4.29 8.00 -10.42
CA PHE A 172 -4.85 6.65 -10.34
C PHE A 172 -4.05 5.65 -11.17
N PHE A 173 -3.84 5.92 -12.45
CA PHE A 173 -3.13 4.98 -13.32
C PHE A 173 -1.65 4.84 -12.99
N ALA A 174 -0.96 5.92 -12.59
CA ALA A 174 0.40 5.84 -12.13
C ALA A 174 0.53 5.03 -10.83
N SER A 175 -0.44 5.13 -9.90
CA SER A 175 -0.50 4.30 -8.71
C SER A 175 -0.82 2.85 -9.07
N LEU A 176 -1.84 2.60 -9.91
CA LEU A 176 -2.26 1.28 -10.32
C LEU A 176 -1.09 0.48 -10.91
N PHE A 177 -0.43 1.01 -11.92
CA PHE A 177 0.68 0.31 -12.58
C PHE A 177 1.95 0.31 -11.73
N GLY A 178 2.22 1.38 -10.98
CA GLY A 178 3.40 1.50 -10.14
C GLY A 178 3.39 0.59 -8.91
N PHE A 179 2.22 0.22 -8.40
CA PHE A 179 2.10 -0.70 -7.28
C PHE A 179 2.28 -2.17 -7.65
N ILE A 180 2.01 -2.58 -8.89
CA ILE A 180 1.99 -3.99 -9.30
C ILE A 180 3.23 -4.77 -8.83
N PRO A 181 4.47 -4.35 -9.11
CA PRO A 181 5.63 -5.14 -8.72
C PRO A 181 5.80 -5.25 -7.20
N HIS A 182 5.57 -4.15 -6.49
CA HIS A 182 5.69 -4.10 -5.04
C HIS A 182 4.62 -4.97 -4.37
N VAL A 183 3.37 -4.84 -4.79
CA VAL A 183 2.24 -5.64 -4.29
C VAL A 183 2.46 -7.12 -4.58
N PHE A 184 2.91 -7.47 -5.79
CA PHE A 184 3.18 -8.86 -6.17
C PHE A 184 4.23 -9.52 -5.25
N ILE A 185 5.31 -8.80 -4.93
CA ILE A 185 6.36 -9.33 -4.06
C ILE A 185 5.82 -9.60 -2.67
N TRP A 186 5.11 -8.64 -2.06
CA TRP A 186 4.55 -8.82 -0.72
C TRP A 186 3.44 -9.87 -0.66
N ASN A 187 2.60 -9.98 -1.70
CA ASN A 187 1.63 -11.08 -1.79
C ASN A 187 2.32 -12.43 -1.95
N THR A 188 3.46 -12.50 -2.67
CA THR A 188 4.23 -13.74 -2.77
C THR A 188 4.83 -14.13 -1.41
N VAL A 189 5.26 -13.17 -0.60
CA VAL A 189 5.66 -13.42 0.79
C VAL A 189 4.49 -13.98 1.60
N GLY A 190 3.31 -13.39 1.49
CA GLY A 190 2.10 -13.86 2.18
C GLY A 190 1.69 -15.27 1.75
N ASP A 191 1.67 -15.56 0.44
CA ASP A 191 1.40 -16.88 -0.12
C ASP A 191 2.43 -17.92 0.37
N GLY A 192 3.70 -17.53 0.42
CA GLY A 192 4.78 -18.36 0.96
C GLY A 192 4.63 -18.65 2.46
N LEU A 193 4.25 -17.63 3.25
CA LEU A 193 3.97 -17.80 4.69
C LEU A 193 2.81 -18.79 4.91
N SER A 194 1.72 -18.67 4.16
CA SER A 194 0.58 -19.58 4.23
C SER A 194 1.01 -21.02 3.98
N LYS A 195 1.77 -21.27 2.91
CA LYS A 195 2.28 -22.60 2.57
C LYS A 195 3.27 -23.16 3.61
N TYR A 196 4.10 -22.29 4.20
CA TYR A 196 5.02 -22.69 5.25
C TYR A 196 4.28 -23.14 6.52
N VAL A 197 3.30 -22.37 6.98
CA VAL A 197 2.48 -22.69 8.17
C VAL A 197 1.71 -24.00 7.96
N GLU A 198 1.18 -24.22 6.75
CA GLU A 198 0.45 -25.44 6.41
C GLU A 198 1.33 -26.70 6.49
N LYS A 199 2.56 -26.62 5.99
CA LYS A 199 3.49 -27.76 5.91
C LYS A 199 4.31 -28.01 7.18
N SER A 200 4.43 -27.02 8.06
CA SER A 200 5.30 -27.08 9.23
C SER A 200 4.56 -27.56 10.47
N GLU A 201 5.23 -28.35 11.30
CA GLU A 201 4.74 -28.78 12.62
C GLU A 201 5.16 -27.81 13.73
N SER A 202 6.24 -27.05 13.52
CA SER A 202 6.76 -26.07 14.48
C SER A 202 7.30 -24.84 13.79
N PHE A 203 7.22 -23.70 14.48
CA PHE A 203 7.76 -22.45 13.98
C PHE A 203 9.28 -22.40 14.16
N SER A 204 9.98 -22.16 13.07
CA SER A 204 11.42 -21.90 13.09
C SER A 204 11.71 -20.74 12.16
N LEU A 205 12.13 -19.61 12.72
CA LEU A 205 12.54 -18.42 11.93
C LEU A 205 13.63 -18.77 10.92
N PHE A 206 14.60 -19.58 11.32
CA PHE A 206 15.68 -20.00 10.44
C PHE A 206 15.16 -20.76 9.22
N LYS A 207 14.34 -21.80 9.43
CA LYS A 207 13.73 -22.56 8.33
C LYS A 207 12.83 -21.70 7.46
N LEU A 208 12.09 -20.76 8.05
CA LEU A 208 11.23 -19.81 7.33
C LEU A 208 12.05 -18.92 6.36
N PHE A 209 13.13 -18.29 6.84
CA PHE A 209 13.96 -17.40 6.00
C PHE A 209 14.67 -18.14 4.87
N PHE A 210 15.02 -19.40 5.08
CA PHE A 210 15.67 -20.24 4.07
C PHE A 210 14.68 -21.07 3.23
N SER A 211 13.37 -20.90 3.41
CA SER A 211 12.39 -21.52 2.52
C SER A 211 12.34 -20.79 1.17
N PRO A 212 12.28 -21.53 0.03
CA PRO A 212 12.20 -20.94 -1.30
C PRO A 212 11.03 -19.99 -1.46
N GLU A 213 9.94 -20.26 -0.76
CA GLU A 213 8.72 -19.47 -0.73
C GLU A 213 8.93 -18.05 -0.19
N ILE A 214 9.94 -17.86 0.67
CA ILE A 214 10.25 -16.58 1.31
C ILE A 214 11.48 -15.91 0.69
N TYR A 215 12.59 -16.62 0.49
CA TYR A 215 13.80 -15.94 -0.04
C TYR A 215 13.64 -15.52 -1.51
N THR A 216 12.86 -16.24 -2.32
CA THR A 216 12.66 -15.88 -3.73
C THR A 216 12.02 -14.48 -3.89
N PRO A 217 10.90 -14.14 -3.21
CA PRO A 217 10.36 -12.77 -3.22
C PRO A 217 11.33 -11.72 -2.71
N ILE A 218 12.14 -12.04 -1.70
CA ILE A 218 13.13 -11.11 -1.15
C ILE A 218 14.22 -10.82 -2.22
N ILE A 219 14.72 -11.83 -2.91
CA ILE A 219 15.68 -11.67 -4.01
C ILE A 219 15.07 -10.84 -5.13
N MET A 220 13.81 -11.10 -5.52
CA MET A 220 13.09 -10.30 -6.52
C MET A 220 12.97 -8.83 -6.09
N PHE A 221 12.69 -8.56 -4.81
CA PHE A 221 12.61 -7.21 -4.27
C PHE A 221 13.96 -6.49 -4.32
N LEU A 222 15.03 -7.15 -3.93
CA LEU A 222 16.38 -6.61 -4.04
C LEU A 222 16.77 -6.33 -5.49
N ALA A 223 16.44 -7.23 -6.43
CA ALA A 223 16.66 -7.03 -7.86
C ALA A 223 15.88 -5.81 -8.39
N LEU A 224 14.63 -5.59 -7.94
CA LEU A 224 13.85 -4.40 -8.29
C LEU A 224 14.50 -3.11 -7.77
N ILE A 225 14.97 -3.09 -6.52
CA ILE A 225 15.68 -1.95 -5.96
C ILE A 225 16.95 -1.66 -6.77
N LEU A 226 17.76 -2.68 -7.06
CA LEU A 226 18.99 -2.53 -7.85
C LEU A 226 18.69 -2.02 -9.26
N SER A 227 17.66 -2.57 -9.93
CA SER A 227 17.25 -2.09 -11.25
C SER A 227 16.82 -0.62 -11.23
N SER A 228 16.13 -0.19 -10.18
CA SER A 228 15.72 1.22 -9.99
C SER A 228 16.93 2.16 -9.87
N PHE A 229 18.00 1.74 -9.18
CA PHE A 229 19.24 2.50 -9.11
C PHE A 229 19.95 2.58 -10.48
N VAL A 230 19.99 1.49 -11.24
CA VAL A 230 20.57 1.47 -12.59
C VAL A 230 19.79 2.38 -13.53
N ILE A 231 18.47 2.31 -13.50
CA ILE A 231 17.58 3.16 -14.31
C ILE A 231 17.80 4.63 -13.93
N LYS A 232 17.83 4.97 -12.63
CA LYS A 232 18.12 6.33 -12.17
C LYS A 232 19.44 6.83 -12.70
N LYS A 233 20.50 6.07 -12.59
CA LYS A 233 21.85 6.45 -13.09
C LYS A 233 21.84 6.68 -14.61
N LYS A 234 21.16 5.83 -15.37
CA LYS A 234 21.13 5.93 -16.84
C LYS A 234 20.26 7.09 -17.33
N PHE A 235 19.12 7.36 -16.70
CA PHE A 235 18.17 8.38 -17.18
C PHE A 235 18.42 9.78 -16.60
N PHE A 236 18.96 9.89 -15.38
CA PHE A 236 19.18 11.19 -14.74
C PHE A 236 20.60 11.75 -14.94
N ASN A 237 21.61 10.92 -15.21
CA ASN A 237 22.96 11.41 -15.52
C ASN A 237 23.13 11.88 -16.98
N VAL A 238 22.17 11.60 -17.87
CA VAL A 238 22.23 12.09 -19.28
C VAL A 238 21.89 13.59 -19.41
N LYS A 239 21.33 14.23 -18.39
CA LYS A 239 21.00 15.68 -18.42
C LYS A 239 22.14 16.60 -17.93
N ASN A 240 23.31 16.06 -17.59
CA ASN A 240 24.49 16.85 -17.18
C ASN A 240 25.66 16.80 -18.19
N LYS A 241 25.36 16.55 -19.47
CA LYS A 241 26.29 16.76 -20.59
C LYS A 241 25.75 17.80 -21.56
#